data_8859840ab5c3015002602cef848e30b5
#
_entry.id   8859840ab5c3015002602cef848e30b5
#
_cell.length_a   1.000
_cell.length_b   1.000
_cell.length_c   1.000
_cell.angle_alpha   90.00
_cell.angle_beta   90.00
_cell.angle_gamma   90.00
#
_symmetry.space_group_name_H-M   'P 1'
#
loop_
_entity.id
_entity.type
_entity.pdbx_description
1 polymer ?
#
loop_
_entity_poly.entity_id
_entity_poly.type
_entity_poly.pdbx_seq_one_letter_code
_entity_poly.pdbx_strand_id
1 'polypeptide(L)'
;MNRTLALSGLAAGLLLAAPGFAADAPANAPVKLVIKPLLCVIDKDATSCAVTFDIRWKSPQPAEYCLSDSVQATPLRCWPRALAGEMKQERVVSEEFRYWLSPPVSGAPQAGGDRLSEVKIEVLRVGSNDRRRERRSRHVWDVL
;
A
#
# COMPACT_ATOMS: atom_id res chain seq x y z
N MET A 1 10.45 -85.01 -2.60
CA MET A 1 9.60 -84.46 -3.68
C MET A 1 8.40 -83.83 -3.02
N ASN A 2 8.35 -82.52 -2.86
CA ASN A 2 7.11 -81.77 -2.65
C ASN A 2 7.45 -80.24 -2.83
N ARG A 3 7.00 -79.70 -3.93
CA ARG A 3 7.13 -78.28 -4.27
C ARG A 3 5.91 -77.56 -3.68
N THR A 4 6.15 -76.63 -2.80
CA THR A 4 5.13 -75.66 -2.32
C THR A 4 5.37 -74.33 -3.00
N LEU A 5 4.47 -73.94 -3.92
CA LEU A 5 4.42 -72.63 -4.56
C LEU A 5 3.72 -71.63 -3.62
N ALA A 6 4.44 -70.61 -3.17
CA ALA A 6 3.87 -69.46 -2.49
C ALA A 6 3.53 -68.36 -3.49
N LEU A 7 2.26 -68.07 -3.65
CA LEU A 7 1.78 -66.88 -4.39
C LEU A 7 1.86 -65.64 -3.48
N SER A 8 2.76 -64.73 -3.83
CA SER A 8 2.80 -63.39 -3.23
C SER A 8 1.89 -62.46 -4.05
N GLY A 9 0.80 -62.05 -3.42
CA GLY A 9 -0.12 -61.00 -3.98
C GLY A 9 0.47 -59.60 -3.80
N LEU A 10 0.78 -58.93 -4.91
CA LEU A 10 1.05 -57.48 -4.94
C LEU A 10 -0.25 -56.72 -4.91
N ALA A 11 -0.53 -56.04 -3.80
CA ALA A 11 -1.60 -55.04 -3.74
C ALA A 11 -1.03 -53.66 -4.20
N ALA A 12 -1.38 -53.31 -5.47
CA ALA A 12 -1.06 -51.98 -6.00
C ALA A 12 -2.06 -50.94 -5.45
N GLY A 13 -1.66 -50.14 -4.49
CA GLY A 13 -2.41 -48.99 -4.00
C GLY A 13 -2.34 -47.84 -5.02
N LEU A 14 -3.43 -47.53 -5.70
CA LEU A 14 -3.58 -46.31 -6.50
C LEU A 14 -3.72 -45.11 -5.54
N LEU A 15 -2.67 -44.31 -5.40
CA LEU A 15 -2.72 -42.96 -4.81
C LEU A 15 -3.34 -42.00 -5.85
N LEU A 16 -4.61 -41.68 -5.68
CA LEU A 16 -5.27 -40.59 -6.42
C LEU A 16 -4.73 -39.25 -5.89
N ALA A 17 -3.74 -38.68 -6.60
CA ALA A 17 -3.31 -37.31 -6.39
C ALA A 17 -4.43 -36.38 -6.93
N ALA A 18 -5.14 -35.69 -6.03
CA ALA A 18 -6.08 -34.64 -6.41
C ALA A 18 -5.29 -33.46 -7.02
N PRO A 19 -5.62 -32.97 -8.21
CA PRO A 19 -5.02 -31.75 -8.73
C PRO A 19 -5.50 -30.58 -7.87
N GLY A 20 -4.58 -30.03 -7.06
CA GLY A 20 -4.78 -28.76 -6.41
C GLY A 20 -4.92 -27.67 -7.47
N PHE A 21 -6.11 -27.12 -7.65
CA PHE A 21 -6.31 -25.90 -8.43
C PHE A 21 -5.63 -24.75 -7.70
N ALA A 22 -4.37 -24.47 -8.03
CA ALA A 22 -3.79 -23.18 -7.77
C ALA A 22 -4.59 -22.17 -8.60
N ALA A 23 -5.40 -21.35 -7.92
CA ALA A 23 -6.07 -20.23 -8.58
C ALA A 23 -4.96 -19.26 -9.01
N ASP A 24 -4.60 -19.27 -10.29
CA ASP A 24 -3.71 -18.27 -10.88
C ASP A 24 -4.37 -16.90 -10.71
N ALA A 25 -3.79 -16.08 -9.87
CA ALA A 25 -4.16 -14.67 -9.80
C ALA A 25 -3.89 -14.05 -11.19
N PRO A 26 -4.81 -13.24 -11.74
CA PRO A 26 -4.64 -12.67 -13.07
C PRO A 26 -3.32 -11.88 -13.12
N ALA A 27 -2.45 -12.24 -14.07
CA ALA A 27 -1.10 -11.69 -14.23
C ALA A 27 -1.07 -10.16 -14.44
N ASN A 28 -2.22 -9.54 -14.70
CA ASN A 28 -2.39 -8.11 -14.96
C ASN A 28 -3.10 -7.36 -13.81
N ALA A 29 -3.26 -7.95 -12.63
CA ALA A 29 -3.83 -7.20 -11.50
C ALA A 29 -2.87 -6.06 -11.09
N PRO A 30 -3.36 -4.83 -10.84
CA PRO A 30 -2.51 -3.72 -10.45
C PRO A 30 -1.90 -3.95 -9.06
N VAL A 31 -0.69 -3.43 -8.87
CA VAL A 31 -0.09 -3.34 -7.54
C VAL A 31 -0.93 -2.39 -6.70
N LYS A 32 -1.29 -2.82 -5.50
CA LYS A 32 -2.16 -2.06 -4.59
C LYS A 32 -1.35 -1.52 -3.40
N LEU A 33 -1.30 -0.20 -3.29
CA LEU A 33 -0.73 0.51 -2.14
C LEU A 33 -1.87 1.06 -1.27
N VAL A 34 -1.81 0.85 0.03
CA VAL A 34 -2.77 1.34 1.02
C VAL A 34 -2.01 2.02 2.14
N ILE A 35 -2.38 3.25 2.45
CA ILE A 35 -1.77 4.06 3.52
C ILE A 35 -2.87 4.60 4.42
N LYS A 36 -2.63 4.60 5.71
CA LYS A 36 -3.54 5.16 6.71
C LYS A 36 -2.75 5.92 7.79
N PRO A 37 -3.23 7.09 8.21
CA PRO A 37 -4.35 7.86 7.67
C PRO A 37 -3.99 8.53 6.33
N LEU A 38 -5.00 9.00 5.57
CA LEU A 38 -4.83 9.76 4.32
C LEU A 38 -4.89 11.27 4.54
N LEU A 39 -5.34 11.68 5.71
CA LEU A 39 -5.58 13.08 6.06
C LEU A 39 -4.85 13.43 7.35
N CYS A 40 -4.15 14.54 7.32
CA CYS A 40 -3.56 15.18 8.48
C CYS A 40 -4.31 16.48 8.76
N VAL A 41 -4.80 16.65 9.99
CA VAL A 41 -5.54 17.84 10.40
C VAL A 41 -4.62 18.72 11.26
N ILE A 42 -4.41 19.95 10.82
CA ILE A 42 -3.59 20.95 11.51
C ILE A 42 -4.53 21.98 12.15
N ASP A 43 -4.49 22.10 13.46
CA ASP A 43 -5.26 23.10 14.20
C ASP A 43 -4.80 24.52 13.86
N LYS A 44 -5.68 25.50 14.12
CA LYS A 44 -5.47 26.92 13.78
C LYS A 44 -4.18 27.51 14.36
N ASP A 45 -3.75 27.03 15.53
CA ASP A 45 -2.59 27.52 16.25
C ASP A 45 -1.33 26.65 16.02
N ALA A 46 -1.45 25.58 15.21
CA ALA A 46 -0.36 24.67 14.86
C ALA A 46 0.14 24.92 13.43
N THR A 47 1.40 24.59 13.18
CA THR A 47 2.03 24.69 11.86
C THR A 47 2.14 23.33 11.16
N SER A 48 2.03 22.24 11.93
CA SER A 48 2.20 20.87 11.48
C SER A 48 1.40 19.90 12.34
N CYS A 49 1.24 18.68 11.88
CA CYS A 49 0.73 17.57 12.67
C CYS A 49 1.74 16.42 12.72
N ALA A 50 1.85 15.75 13.86
CA ALA A 50 2.58 14.51 14.00
C ALA A 50 1.64 13.33 13.72
N VAL A 51 2.03 12.43 12.82
CA VAL A 51 1.21 11.29 12.40
C VAL A 51 2.06 10.06 12.17
N THR A 52 1.53 8.89 12.55
CA THR A 52 2.10 7.58 12.23
C THR A 52 1.34 6.97 11.07
N PHE A 53 2.01 6.81 9.94
CA PHE A 53 1.46 6.16 8.77
C PHE A 53 1.64 4.64 8.87
N ASP A 54 0.55 3.89 8.67
CA ASP A 54 0.55 2.45 8.43
C ASP A 54 0.50 2.24 6.92
N ILE A 55 1.59 1.74 6.35
CA ILE A 55 1.79 1.60 4.91
C ILE A 55 1.81 0.12 4.59
N ARG A 56 0.94 -0.32 3.69
CA ARG A 56 0.83 -1.71 3.23
C ARG A 56 0.67 -1.76 1.73
N TRP A 57 1.27 -2.77 1.12
CA TRP A 57 1.10 -2.99 -0.30
C TRP A 57 1.01 -4.49 -0.64
N LYS A 58 0.39 -4.79 -1.78
CA LYS A 58 0.28 -6.14 -2.35
C LYS A 58 0.48 -6.09 -3.86
N SER A 59 1.11 -7.11 -4.38
CA SER A 59 1.33 -7.33 -5.81
C SER A 59 0.88 -8.73 -6.21
N PRO A 60 0.39 -8.92 -7.45
CA PRO A 60 0.08 -10.24 -7.98
C PRO A 60 1.33 -11.05 -8.36
N GLN A 61 2.46 -10.38 -8.56
CA GLN A 61 3.71 -10.99 -8.99
C GLN A 61 4.85 -10.68 -8.03
N PRO A 62 5.72 -11.68 -7.73
CA PRO A 62 6.90 -11.44 -6.91
C PRO A 62 7.93 -10.64 -7.72
N ALA A 63 8.26 -9.46 -7.25
CA ALA A 63 9.29 -8.61 -7.81
C ALA A 63 9.96 -7.78 -6.70
N GLU A 64 10.96 -7.00 -7.06
CA GLU A 64 11.50 -5.98 -6.18
C GLU A 64 10.65 -4.72 -6.28
N TYR A 65 10.21 -4.21 -5.14
CA TYR A 65 9.41 -3.00 -5.03
C TYR A 65 10.05 -2.03 -4.04
N CYS A 66 10.15 -0.77 -4.45
CA CYS A 66 10.64 0.32 -3.62
C CYS A 66 9.52 1.32 -3.32
N LEU A 67 9.35 1.67 -2.05
CA LEU A 67 8.49 2.74 -1.60
C LEU A 67 9.28 4.04 -1.55
N SER A 68 8.74 5.07 -2.16
CA SER A 68 9.31 6.42 -2.17
C SER A 68 8.24 7.45 -1.79
N ASP A 69 8.68 8.64 -1.47
CA ASP A 69 7.80 9.79 -1.26
C ASP A 69 8.28 11.03 -2.04
N SER A 70 7.42 12.05 -2.11
CA SER A 70 7.72 13.30 -2.83
C SER A 70 8.64 14.27 -2.05
N VAL A 71 9.03 13.92 -0.83
CA VAL A 71 9.83 14.79 0.05
C VAL A 71 11.30 14.39 0.02
N GLN A 72 11.59 13.09 -0.18
CA GLN A 72 12.95 12.55 -0.21
C GLN A 72 13.32 12.05 -1.61
N ALA A 73 14.57 12.27 -1.99
CA ALA A 73 15.09 11.80 -3.28
C ALA A 73 15.38 10.29 -3.29
N THR A 74 15.58 9.68 -2.13
CA THR A 74 15.91 8.26 -1.99
C THR A 74 14.68 7.45 -1.56
N PRO A 75 14.57 6.19 -2.00
CA PRO A 75 13.51 5.31 -1.52
C PRO A 75 13.57 5.14 0.01
N LEU A 76 12.38 5.10 0.62
CA LEU A 76 12.24 4.86 2.06
C LEU A 76 12.58 3.41 2.42
N ARG A 77 12.15 2.47 1.59
CA ARG A 77 12.38 1.04 1.76
C ARG A 77 12.17 0.28 0.46
N CYS A 78 13.01 -0.72 0.22
CA CYS A 78 12.82 -1.71 -0.85
C CYS A 78 12.61 -3.10 -0.28
N TRP A 79 11.78 -3.90 -0.96
CA TRP A 79 11.51 -5.30 -0.63
C TRP A 79 11.91 -6.17 -1.82
N PRO A 80 12.97 -6.98 -1.71
CA PRO A 80 13.39 -7.86 -2.80
C PRO A 80 12.43 -9.04 -2.93
N ARG A 81 11.99 -9.36 -4.15
CA ARG A 81 11.18 -10.54 -4.50
C ARG A 81 9.97 -10.77 -3.58
N ALA A 82 9.22 -9.72 -3.29
CA ALA A 82 8.10 -9.79 -2.38
C ALA A 82 6.75 -9.68 -3.13
N LEU A 83 5.71 -10.32 -2.58
CA LEU A 83 4.31 -10.19 -3.02
C LEU A 83 3.54 -9.16 -2.19
N ALA A 84 4.07 -8.80 -1.03
CA ALA A 84 3.48 -7.82 -0.12
C ALA A 84 4.57 -7.23 0.78
N GLY A 85 4.27 -6.06 1.32
CA GLY A 85 5.13 -5.45 2.34
C GLY A 85 4.33 -4.53 3.24
N GLU A 86 4.90 -4.25 4.40
CA GLU A 86 4.35 -3.32 5.37
C GLU A 86 5.47 -2.54 6.06
N MET A 87 5.14 -1.33 6.45
CA MET A 87 5.97 -0.52 7.35
C MET A 87 5.14 0.52 8.08
N LYS A 88 5.65 0.97 9.22
CA LYS A 88 5.14 2.14 9.92
C LYS A 88 6.15 3.26 9.83
N GLN A 89 5.67 4.47 9.62
CA GLN A 89 6.50 5.66 9.54
C GLN A 89 5.89 6.79 10.36
N GLU A 90 6.62 7.27 11.34
CA GLU A 90 6.27 8.50 12.06
C GLU A 90 6.81 9.70 11.29
N ARG A 91 5.98 10.73 11.16
CA ARG A 91 6.33 11.93 10.41
C ARG A 91 5.62 13.16 10.96
N VAL A 92 6.31 14.28 10.93
CA VAL A 92 5.73 15.61 11.11
C VAL A 92 5.38 16.16 9.72
N VAL A 93 4.11 16.48 9.51
CA VAL A 93 3.55 16.89 8.20
C VAL A 93 3.04 18.32 8.29
N SER A 94 3.47 19.16 7.38
CA SER A 94 3.02 20.56 7.24
C SER A 94 2.36 20.85 5.90
N GLU A 95 2.64 20.04 4.89
CA GLU A 95 2.17 20.19 3.51
C GLU A 95 1.74 18.85 2.92
N GLU A 96 0.92 18.89 1.89
CA GLU A 96 0.54 17.70 1.12
C GLU A 96 1.76 17.05 0.48
N PHE A 97 1.76 15.72 0.45
CA PHE A 97 2.81 14.94 -0.21
C PHE A 97 2.25 13.61 -0.72
N ARG A 98 3.08 12.83 -1.41
CA ARG A 98 2.67 11.58 -2.03
C ARG A 98 3.64 10.48 -1.71
N TYR A 99 3.11 9.27 -1.56
CA TYR A 99 3.86 8.03 -1.58
C TYR A 99 3.59 7.29 -2.88
N TRP A 100 4.58 6.57 -3.38
CA TRP A 100 4.39 5.66 -4.51
C TRP A 100 5.26 4.43 -4.39
N LEU A 101 4.81 3.34 -5.03
CA LEU A 101 5.57 2.14 -5.26
C LEU A 101 6.10 2.15 -6.69
N SER A 102 7.36 1.79 -6.86
CA SER A 102 8.03 1.66 -8.14
C SER A 102 8.92 0.41 -8.16
N PRO A 103 9.30 -0.09 -9.35
CA PRO A 103 10.43 -1.00 -9.45
C PRO A 103 11.70 -0.32 -8.96
N PRO A 104 12.76 -1.09 -8.60
CA PRO A 104 14.05 -0.53 -8.26
C PRO A 104 14.62 0.24 -9.47
N VAL A 105 15.07 1.44 -9.24
CA VAL A 105 15.68 2.26 -10.29
C VAL A 105 17.14 1.84 -10.46
N SER A 106 17.43 1.16 -11.57
CA SER A 106 18.81 0.90 -11.99
C SER A 106 19.35 2.15 -12.67
N GLY A 107 19.98 3.06 -11.92
CA GLY A 107 20.53 4.31 -12.46
C GLY A 107 20.09 5.55 -11.67
N ALA A 108 20.47 6.73 -12.15
CA ALA A 108 20.13 8.00 -11.51
C ALA A 108 18.60 8.14 -11.31
N PRO A 109 18.14 8.70 -10.18
CA PRO A 109 16.72 8.84 -9.89
C PRO A 109 16.05 9.71 -10.96
N GLN A 110 15.35 9.07 -11.89
CA GLN A 110 14.49 9.78 -12.82
C GLN A 110 13.21 10.16 -12.07
N ALA A 111 12.99 11.44 -11.90
CA ALA A 111 11.71 11.98 -11.48
C ALA A 111 10.66 11.62 -12.55
N GLY A 112 9.95 10.50 -12.35
CA GLY A 112 8.98 10.01 -13.34
C GLY A 112 9.11 8.52 -13.70
N GLY A 113 9.96 7.75 -13.02
CA GLY A 113 9.99 6.28 -13.18
C GLY A 113 8.62 5.67 -12.96
N ASP A 114 8.34 4.53 -13.59
CA ASP A 114 7.05 3.82 -13.60
C ASP A 114 6.47 3.68 -12.19
N ARG A 115 5.59 4.59 -11.82
CA ARG A 115 4.83 4.52 -10.57
C ARG A 115 3.73 3.48 -10.75
N LEU A 116 3.89 2.36 -10.08
CA LEU A 116 2.93 1.25 -10.14
C LEU A 116 1.65 1.55 -9.34
N SER A 117 1.79 2.30 -8.26
CA SER A 117 0.69 2.74 -7.40
C SER A 117 1.11 3.98 -6.63
N GLU A 118 0.22 4.97 -6.53
CA GLU A 118 0.47 6.24 -5.84
C GLU A 118 -0.67 6.57 -4.89
N VAL A 119 -0.35 7.18 -3.75
CA VAL A 119 -1.31 7.62 -2.74
C VAL A 119 -0.94 9.04 -2.31
N LYS A 120 -1.89 9.97 -2.37
CA LYS A 120 -1.76 11.34 -1.88
C LYS A 120 -2.15 11.42 -0.41
N ILE A 121 -1.35 12.09 0.38
CA ILE A 121 -1.67 12.49 1.75
C ILE A 121 -2.09 13.94 1.75
N GLU A 122 -3.29 14.20 2.25
CA GLU A 122 -3.89 15.52 2.28
C GLU A 122 -3.67 16.20 3.64
N VAL A 123 -3.55 17.52 3.62
CA VAL A 123 -3.45 18.34 4.83
C VAL A 123 -4.62 19.30 4.90
N LEU A 124 -5.41 19.18 5.95
CA LEU A 124 -6.52 20.07 6.26
C LEU A 124 -6.10 21.04 7.37
N ARG A 125 -6.17 22.35 7.11
CA ARG A 125 -5.97 23.38 8.13
C ARG A 125 -7.32 23.86 8.65
N VAL A 126 -7.58 23.65 9.93
CA VAL A 126 -8.80 24.12 10.60
C VAL A 126 -8.67 25.61 10.91
N GLY A 127 -9.71 26.37 10.65
CA GLY A 127 -9.78 27.78 11.07
C GLY A 127 -9.58 28.84 9.98
N SER A 128 -9.19 28.49 8.74
CA SER A 128 -9.10 29.47 7.64
C SER A 128 -10.45 29.90 7.07
N ASN A 129 -11.51 29.12 7.30
CA ASN A 129 -12.84 29.35 6.72
C ASN A 129 -13.90 29.89 7.70
N ASP A 130 -13.63 29.96 9.01
CA ASP A 130 -14.63 30.36 10.01
C ASP A 130 -15.05 31.83 9.87
N ARG A 131 -14.10 32.71 9.48
CA ARG A 131 -14.41 34.14 9.26
C ARG A 131 -15.38 34.39 8.08
N ARG A 132 -15.49 33.47 7.15
CA ARG A 132 -16.40 33.58 6.01
C ARG A 132 -17.81 33.12 6.36
N ARG A 133 -17.95 32.18 7.29
CA ARG A 133 -19.26 31.72 7.79
C ARG A 133 -19.90 32.73 8.75
N GLU A 134 -19.12 33.33 9.66
CA GLU A 134 -19.64 34.36 10.57
C GLU A 134 -20.15 35.61 9.87
N ARG A 135 -19.51 36.02 8.76
CA ARG A 135 -20.00 37.17 7.97
C ARG A 135 -21.32 36.90 7.20
N ARG A 136 -21.60 35.64 6.86
CA ARG A 136 -22.87 35.28 6.17
C ARG A 136 -24.01 35.09 7.17
N SER A 137 -23.77 34.78 8.40
CA SER A 137 -24.80 34.59 9.43
C SER A 137 -25.41 35.89 9.98
N ARG A 138 -24.66 36.99 9.90
CA ARG A 138 -25.12 38.28 10.48
C ARG A 138 -26.10 39.09 9.61
N HIS A 139 -26.30 38.71 8.35
CA HIS A 139 -27.17 39.46 7.42
C HIS A 139 -28.60 38.93 7.29
N VAL A 140 -28.95 37.87 8.00
CA VAL A 140 -30.31 37.26 7.84
C VAL A 140 -31.32 37.79 8.85
N TRP A 141 -30.91 38.50 9.91
CA TRP A 141 -31.80 38.96 10.99
C TRP A 141 -32.01 40.48 11.06
N ASP A 142 -31.40 41.26 10.15
CA ASP A 142 -31.56 42.73 10.14
C ASP A 142 -32.71 43.23 9.23
N VAL A 143 -33.62 42.36 8.83
CA VAL A 143 -34.75 42.71 7.98
C VAL A 143 -36.10 42.30 8.60
N LEU A 144 -36.36 42.75 9.84
CA LEU A 144 -37.69 42.77 10.44
C LEU A 144 -37.86 44.03 11.26
#